data_763fcc04a2a64982f6d9c446295bad23
#
_entry.id   763fcc04a2a64982f6d9c446295bad23
#
_cell.length_a   1.000
_cell.length_b   1.000
_cell.length_c   1.000
_cell.angle_alpha   90.00
_cell.angle_beta   90.00
_cell.angle_gamma   90.00
#
_symmetry.space_group_name_H-M   'P 1'
#
loop_
_entity.id
_entity.type
_entity.pdbx_description
1 polymer ?
#
loop_
_entity_poly.entity_id
_entity_poly.type
_entity_poly.pdbx_seq_one_letter_code
_entity_poly.pdbx_strand_id
1 'polypeptide(L)'
;MYDIVVIGGGISGLYVASEINKTKKLALFEKSQYYGGRVYTDSFTVNSTKYNLEAGAGRILSGHKKMLGLIHQHGLDDKLLKIGSNIDFVPSKRYTMKDSFIDKTGFHFIDKVIKISENDSDDDLRKITFREYAASHLTKDEVKFMTDSIGYYGDLVVQNAYDAIKVFKTSIRSDKKYYVMTDGFGQLIDRMAAYVKSKHTCHLNKCCRDIFYNDGIFTLNMDNKRVLSKNVVLAIPKQNLMDIDYLKPYFPLLKTIESIRLVRIYSIYHPDDVWFNNIGKTTTNNHLNYIIPINPETGVIMTSYSDHTKADFWSKIKDDRRRLNDTLNKNIENVFRINVKSPKVIKVYDWEHGVGVWKKNVDSKKNIQLISQPERNTPLFIVGENYSKYQGWMEGAIESVDKIIPKLIR
;
A
#
# COMPACT_ATOMS: atom_id res chain seq x y z
N MET A 1 -11.69 -30.84 11.20
CA MET A 1 -12.54 -29.82 10.57
C MET A 1 -12.50 -28.56 11.41
N TYR A 2 -12.43 -27.38 10.77
CA TYR A 2 -12.45 -26.07 11.41
C TYR A 2 -13.82 -25.41 11.23
N ASP A 3 -14.18 -24.52 12.14
CA ASP A 3 -15.34 -23.64 11.94
C ASP A 3 -15.01 -22.52 10.96
N ILE A 4 -13.77 -22.01 11.02
CA ILE A 4 -13.28 -20.94 10.16
C ILE A 4 -11.84 -21.22 9.73
N VAL A 5 -11.55 -21.07 8.45
CA VAL A 5 -10.18 -21.05 7.92
C VAL A 5 -9.92 -19.68 7.31
N VAL A 6 -8.83 -19.04 7.73
CA VAL A 6 -8.32 -17.77 7.17
C VAL A 6 -7.09 -18.05 6.33
N ILE A 7 -7.10 -17.64 5.07
CA ILE A 7 -5.97 -17.71 4.14
C ILE A 7 -5.37 -16.33 3.98
N GLY A 8 -4.10 -16.19 4.38
CA GLY A 8 -3.35 -14.95 4.39
C GLY A 8 -3.15 -14.38 5.79
N GLY A 9 -1.89 -14.29 6.21
CA GLY A 9 -1.46 -13.75 7.52
C GLY A 9 -1.04 -12.29 7.47
N GLY A 10 -1.57 -11.51 6.51
CA GLY A 10 -1.47 -10.06 6.49
C GLY A 10 -2.32 -9.41 7.57
N ILE A 11 -2.26 -8.08 7.69
CA ILE A 11 -3.01 -7.34 8.72
C ILE A 11 -4.52 -7.65 8.72
N SER A 12 -5.15 -7.84 7.53
CA SER A 12 -6.57 -8.23 7.44
C SER A 12 -6.84 -9.60 8.03
N GLY A 13 -6.03 -10.61 7.68
CA GLY A 13 -6.22 -11.97 8.17
C GLY A 13 -5.94 -12.10 9.66
N LEU A 14 -4.92 -11.41 10.17
CA LEU A 14 -4.66 -11.32 11.61
C LEU A 14 -5.82 -10.62 12.33
N TYR A 15 -6.39 -9.56 11.75
CA TYR A 15 -7.53 -8.86 12.35
C TYR A 15 -8.79 -9.73 12.33
N VAL A 16 -9.09 -10.46 11.24
CA VAL A 16 -10.18 -11.48 11.26
C VAL A 16 -9.99 -12.43 12.43
N ALA A 17 -8.81 -13.03 12.56
CA ALA A 17 -8.55 -14.04 13.57
C ALA A 17 -8.57 -13.45 14.99
N SER A 18 -8.21 -12.18 15.18
CA SER A 18 -8.27 -11.52 16.50
C SER A 18 -9.70 -11.29 17.00
N GLU A 19 -10.64 -11.03 16.08
CA GLU A 19 -12.05 -10.77 16.38
C GLU A 19 -12.87 -12.05 16.66
N ILE A 20 -12.36 -13.21 16.28
CA ILE A 20 -13.05 -14.48 16.50
C ILE A 20 -12.79 -15.02 17.91
N ASN A 21 -13.88 -15.42 18.59
CA ASN A 21 -13.79 -16.00 19.93
C ASN A 21 -13.07 -17.36 19.89
N LYS A 22 -12.25 -17.65 20.91
CA LYS A 22 -11.50 -18.91 21.07
C LYS A 22 -12.37 -20.16 21.13
N THR A 23 -13.68 -20.03 21.36
CA THR A 23 -14.65 -21.14 21.32
C THR A 23 -14.87 -21.65 19.89
N LYS A 24 -14.63 -20.83 18.86
CA LYS A 24 -14.64 -21.24 17.46
C LYS A 24 -13.29 -21.85 17.09
N LYS A 25 -13.31 -23.00 16.47
CA LYS A 25 -12.09 -23.65 15.97
C LYS A 25 -11.60 -22.98 14.71
N LEU A 26 -10.66 -22.04 14.84
CA LEU A 26 -10.10 -21.30 13.72
C LEU A 26 -8.65 -21.74 13.40
N ALA A 27 -8.32 -21.80 12.10
CA ALA A 27 -6.95 -21.90 11.61
C ALA A 27 -6.62 -20.77 10.65
N LEU A 28 -5.43 -20.17 10.81
CA LEU A 28 -4.85 -19.18 9.92
C LEU A 28 -3.65 -19.78 9.19
N PHE A 29 -3.61 -19.64 7.86
CA PHE A 29 -2.52 -20.13 7.02
C PHE A 29 -1.90 -18.96 6.25
N GLU A 30 -0.57 -18.85 6.32
CA GLU A 30 0.23 -17.87 5.59
C GLU A 30 1.28 -18.60 4.74
N LYS A 31 1.43 -18.18 3.48
CA LYS A 31 2.39 -18.77 2.55
C LYS A 31 3.84 -18.41 2.86
N SER A 32 4.07 -17.24 3.43
CA SER A 32 5.40 -16.73 3.77
C SER A 32 5.90 -17.31 5.09
N GLN A 33 7.18 -17.09 5.36
CA GLN A 33 7.81 -17.43 6.64
C GLN A 33 7.52 -16.40 7.75
N TYR A 34 6.79 -15.32 7.46
CA TYR A 34 6.45 -14.23 8.39
C TYR A 34 5.01 -13.76 8.19
N TYR A 35 4.45 -13.15 9.22
CA TYR A 35 3.15 -12.46 9.16
C TYR A 35 3.31 -11.00 8.72
N GLY A 36 2.20 -10.36 8.35
CA GLY A 36 2.12 -8.95 8.02
C GLY A 36 1.87 -8.66 6.54
N GLY A 37 2.34 -9.56 5.66
CA GLY A 37 2.21 -9.36 4.22
C GLY A 37 2.88 -8.05 3.76
N ARG A 38 2.08 -7.07 3.31
CA ARG A 38 2.56 -5.74 2.88
C ARG A 38 2.80 -4.75 4.04
N VAL A 39 2.61 -5.14 5.29
CA VAL A 39 3.06 -4.42 6.48
C VAL A 39 4.31 -5.13 6.99
N TYR A 40 5.45 -4.64 6.56
CA TYR A 40 6.73 -5.30 6.84
C TYR A 40 7.81 -4.27 7.13
N THR A 41 8.40 -4.39 8.32
CA THR A 41 9.57 -3.62 8.75
C THR A 41 10.80 -4.51 8.66
N ASP A 42 11.76 -4.16 7.81
CA ASP A 42 13.05 -4.85 7.71
C ASP A 42 13.99 -4.35 8.81
N SER A 43 14.31 -5.22 9.76
CA SER A 43 15.20 -4.92 10.89
C SER A 43 16.53 -5.63 10.70
N PHE A 44 17.63 -4.88 10.68
CA PHE A 44 18.98 -5.41 10.52
C PHE A 44 20.01 -4.53 11.20
N THR A 45 21.22 -5.04 11.35
CA THR A 45 22.34 -4.34 12.00
C THR A 45 23.51 -4.17 11.03
N VAL A 46 24.10 -2.98 11.00
CA VAL A 46 25.33 -2.67 10.26
C VAL A 46 26.26 -1.92 11.22
N ASN A 47 27.47 -2.40 11.39
CA ASN A 47 28.48 -1.80 12.28
C ASN A 47 27.92 -1.42 13.67
N SER A 48 27.22 -2.38 14.32
CA SER A 48 26.56 -2.24 15.63
C SER A 48 25.37 -1.27 15.68
N THR A 49 25.03 -0.60 14.60
CA THR A 49 23.83 0.26 14.51
C THR A 49 22.65 -0.56 13.98
N LYS A 50 21.55 -0.57 14.74
CA LYS A 50 20.30 -1.20 14.35
C LYS A 50 19.50 -0.25 13.44
N TYR A 51 18.98 -0.77 12.35
CA TYR A 51 18.11 -0.09 11.39
C TYR A 51 16.77 -0.78 11.30
N ASN A 52 15.70 0.01 11.25
CA ASN A 52 14.34 -0.45 11.01
C ASN A 52 13.80 0.31 9.80
N LEU A 53 13.61 -0.39 8.68
CA LEU A 53 13.15 0.22 7.43
C LEU A 53 11.76 -0.29 7.07
N GLU A 54 10.82 0.63 6.85
CA GLU A 54 9.50 0.28 6.38
C GLU A 54 9.54 -0.17 4.90
N ALA A 55 9.56 -1.47 4.69
CA ALA A 55 9.56 -2.05 3.36
C ALA A 55 8.21 -1.86 2.64
N GLY A 56 7.12 -1.91 3.40
CA GLY A 56 5.74 -1.79 2.91
C GLY A 56 5.00 -0.57 3.47
N ALA A 57 3.82 -0.78 4.05
CA ALA A 57 3.02 0.29 4.66
C ALA A 57 3.78 0.92 5.83
N GLY A 58 3.99 2.23 5.79
CA GLY A 58 4.86 2.92 6.75
C GLY A 58 4.27 4.20 7.35
N ARG A 59 3.00 4.48 7.14
CA ARG A 59 2.31 5.63 7.74
C ARG A 59 0.81 5.44 7.80
N ILE A 60 0.16 6.17 8.71
CA ILE A 60 -1.29 6.27 8.82
C ILE A 60 -1.72 7.75 8.92
N LEU A 61 -2.99 8.02 8.64
CA LEU A 61 -3.60 9.33 8.85
C LEU A 61 -4.20 9.45 10.24
N SER A 62 -4.27 10.66 10.76
CA SER A 62 -4.99 10.96 12.01
C SER A 62 -6.49 10.62 11.94
N GLY A 63 -7.05 10.51 10.74
CA GLY A 63 -8.43 10.08 10.49
C GLY A 63 -8.63 8.56 10.40
N HIS A 64 -7.57 7.77 10.44
CA HIS A 64 -7.63 6.31 10.40
C HIS A 64 -8.00 5.74 11.77
N LYS A 65 -9.27 5.88 12.14
CA LYS A 65 -9.77 5.58 13.49
C LYS A 65 -9.63 4.11 13.87
N LYS A 66 -9.80 3.20 12.92
CA LYS A 66 -9.68 1.75 13.17
C LYS A 66 -8.23 1.35 13.39
N MET A 67 -7.33 1.87 12.58
CA MET A 67 -5.88 1.65 12.78
C MET A 67 -5.42 2.22 14.12
N LEU A 68 -5.83 3.44 14.47
CA LEU A 68 -5.49 4.04 15.76
C LEU A 68 -6.08 3.23 16.92
N GLY A 69 -7.33 2.76 16.82
CA GLY A 69 -7.94 1.88 17.82
C GLY A 69 -7.19 0.55 17.96
N LEU A 70 -6.74 -0.05 16.86
CA LEU A 70 -5.95 -1.29 16.88
C LEU A 70 -4.57 -1.08 17.53
N ILE A 71 -3.91 0.04 17.23
CA ILE A 71 -2.64 0.41 17.85
C ILE A 71 -2.80 0.59 19.37
N HIS A 72 -3.86 1.30 19.78
CA HIS A 72 -4.25 1.46 21.20
C HIS A 72 -4.50 0.12 21.88
N GLN A 73 -5.31 -0.74 21.28
CA GLN A 73 -5.62 -2.08 21.79
C GLN A 73 -4.36 -2.93 22.04
N HIS A 74 -3.33 -2.71 21.24
CA HIS A 74 -2.05 -3.41 21.40
C HIS A 74 -1.02 -2.62 22.22
N GLY A 75 -1.40 -1.50 22.87
CA GLY A 75 -0.53 -0.70 23.75
C GLY A 75 0.67 -0.10 23.05
N LEU A 76 0.47 0.46 21.85
CA LEU A 76 1.53 1.04 21.01
C LEU A 76 1.35 2.55 20.76
N ASP A 77 0.51 3.24 21.54
CA ASP A 77 0.24 4.67 21.37
C ASP A 77 1.50 5.52 21.52
N ASP A 78 2.36 5.17 22.46
CA ASP A 78 3.65 5.82 22.76
C ASP A 78 4.67 5.70 21.61
N LYS A 79 4.42 4.78 20.68
CA LYS A 79 5.27 4.57 19.49
C LYS A 79 4.87 5.42 18.30
N LEU A 80 3.74 6.12 18.37
CA LEU A 80 3.28 6.97 17.28
C LEU A 80 4.01 8.32 17.26
N LEU A 81 4.67 8.63 16.16
CA LEU A 81 5.29 9.91 15.89
C LEU A 81 4.50 10.65 14.81
N LYS A 82 4.10 11.88 15.14
CA LYS A 82 3.46 12.78 14.18
C LYS A 82 4.51 13.32 13.21
N ILE A 83 4.21 13.24 11.92
CA ILE A 83 5.06 13.79 10.86
C ILE A 83 4.32 14.84 10.04
N GLY A 84 5.11 15.75 9.45
CA GLY A 84 4.60 16.77 8.52
C GLY A 84 4.14 16.19 7.19
N SER A 85 3.25 16.92 6.53
CA SER A 85 2.74 16.61 5.20
C SER A 85 3.36 17.46 4.10
N ASN A 86 4.15 18.46 4.43
CA ASN A 86 4.80 19.34 3.46
C ASN A 86 5.67 18.55 2.49
N ILE A 87 5.56 18.89 1.23
CA ILE A 87 6.29 18.24 0.13
C ILE A 87 6.76 19.34 -0.80
N ASP A 88 8.06 19.38 -1.06
CA ASP A 88 8.66 20.29 -2.01
C ASP A 88 8.78 19.59 -3.38
N PHE A 89 8.49 20.30 -4.44
CA PHE A 89 8.79 19.83 -5.79
C PHE A 89 10.12 20.40 -6.25
N VAL A 90 11.12 19.55 -6.42
CA VAL A 90 12.44 19.91 -6.96
C VAL A 90 12.60 19.24 -8.32
N PRO A 91 12.46 19.96 -9.40
CA PRO A 91 12.57 19.40 -10.74
C PRO A 91 14.01 19.05 -11.10
N SER A 92 14.17 18.05 -11.97
CA SER A 92 15.47 17.70 -12.53
C SER A 92 16.03 18.86 -13.39
N LYS A 93 17.36 18.88 -13.57
CA LYS A 93 18.12 19.95 -14.27
C LYS A 93 17.56 20.35 -15.65
N ARG A 94 16.95 19.39 -16.37
CA ARG A 94 16.41 19.61 -17.71
C ARG A 94 14.93 19.99 -17.72
N TYR A 95 14.30 20.12 -16.57
CA TYR A 95 12.91 20.49 -16.48
C TYR A 95 12.73 21.98 -16.60
N THR A 96 11.97 22.44 -17.60
CA THR A 96 11.62 23.84 -17.76
C THR A 96 10.32 24.10 -17.01
N MET A 97 10.43 24.79 -15.88
CA MET A 97 9.27 25.23 -15.11
C MET A 97 8.83 26.61 -15.62
N LYS A 98 7.52 26.79 -15.82
CA LYS A 98 6.99 28.12 -16.15
C LYS A 98 7.00 29.00 -14.90
N ASP A 99 7.26 30.28 -15.07
CA ASP A 99 7.27 31.26 -13.98
C ASP A 99 5.94 31.26 -13.21
N SER A 100 4.82 31.06 -13.92
CA SER A 100 3.48 30.97 -13.32
C SER A 100 3.27 29.78 -12.38
N PHE A 101 4.22 28.83 -12.27
CA PHE A 101 4.17 27.65 -11.40
C PHE A 101 5.13 27.71 -10.21
N ILE A 102 5.98 28.76 -10.12
CA ILE A 102 7.04 28.85 -9.10
C ILE A 102 6.47 28.72 -7.68
N ASP A 103 5.34 29.39 -7.40
CA ASP A 103 4.69 29.36 -6.08
C ASP A 103 3.54 28.36 -5.96
N LYS A 104 3.43 27.41 -6.91
CA LYS A 104 2.36 26.43 -6.94
C LYS A 104 2.88 25.03 -6.66
N THR A 105 2.05 24.22 -6.05
CA THR A 105 2.27 22.78 -5.90
C THR A 105 1.33 22.01 -6.83
N GLY A 106 1.61 20.75 -7.08
CA GLY A 106 0.68 19.88 -7.80
C GLY A 106 -0.69 19.79 -7.14
N PHE A 107 -0.76 19.95 -5.81
CA PHE A 107 -2.02 19.99 -5.06
C PHE A 107 -2.91 21.18 -5.41
N HIS A 108 -2.34 22.33 -5.78
CA HIS A 108 -3.11 23.47 -6.26
C HIS A 108 -4.00 23.08 -7.47
N PHE A 109 -3.46 22.32 -8.41
CA PHE A 109 -4.20 21.88 -9.58
C PHE A 109 -5.16 20.72 -9.28
N ILE A 110 -4.78 19.83 -8.37
CA ILE A 110 -5.70 18.79 -7.86
C ILE A 110 -6.92 19.44 -7.21
N ASP A 111 -6.74 20.43 -6.34
CA ASP A 111 -7.84 21.12 -5.68
C ASP A 111 -8.74 21.85 -6.69
N LYS A 112 -8.15 22.47 -7.73
CA LYS A 112 -8.92 23.08 -8.84
C LYS A 112 -9.79 22.03 -9.55
N VAL A 113 -9.22 20.86 -9.89
CA VAL A 113 -9.93 19.74 -10.54
C VAL A 113 -11.03 19.18 -9.64
N ILE A 114 -10.75 18.99 -8.35
CA ILE A 114 -11.72 18.53 -7.36
C ILE A 114 -12.91 19.48 -7.27
N LYS A 115 -12.67 20.80 -7.24
CA LYS A 115 -13.75 21.81 -7.19
C LYS A 115 -14.63 21.77 -8.45
N ILE A 116 -14.02 21.61 -9.61
CA ILE A 116 -14.78 21.49 -10.89
C ILE A 116 -15.66 20.24 -10.84
N SER A 117 -15.12 19.11 -10.35
CA SER A 117 -15.84 17.82 -10.31
C SER A 117 -17.08 17.80 -9.40
N GLU A 118 -17.30 18.82 -8.59
CA GLU A 118 -18.48 18.90 -7.70
C GLU A 118 -19.79 19.08 -8.49
N ASN A 119 -19.71 19.49 -9.77
CA ASN A 119 -20.85 19.64 -10.65
C ASN A 119 -21.10 18.42 -11.57
N ASP A 120 -20.23 17.41 -11.52
CA ASP A 120 -20.32 16.26 -12.40
C ASP A 120 -20.91 15.03 -11.70
N SER A 121 -21.53 14.14 -12.49
CA SER A 121 -22.09 12.91 -11.95
C SER A 121 -21.00 11.90 -11.53
N ASP A 122 -21.27 11.15 -10.47
CA ASP A 122 -20.40 10.03 -10.05
C ASP A 122 -20.13 9.07 -11.22
N ASP A 123 -21.13 8.82 -12.07
CA ASP A 123 -21.02 7.86 -13.18
C ASP A 123 -20.12 8.38 -14.31
N ASP A 124 -20.15 9.68 -14.61
CA ASP A 124 -19.25 10.25 -15.61
C ASP A 124 -17.81 10.26 -15.12
N LEU A 125 -17.59 10.60 -13.86
CA LEU A 125 -16.26 10.52 -13.23
C LEU A 125 -15.69 9.08 -13.21
N ARG A 126 -16.53 8.04 -13.15
CA ARG A 126 -16.07 6.64 -13.23
C ARG A 126 -15.59 6.24 -14.62
N LYS A 127 -16.01 6.92 -15.69
CA LYS A 127 -15.68 6.55 -17.09
C LYS A 127 -14.26 6.91 -17.51
N ILE A 128 -13.63 7.84 -16.81
CA ILE A 128 -12.31 8.40 -17.15
C ILE A 128 -11.34 8.32 -15.97
N THR A 129 -10.03 8.43 -16.23
CA THR A 129 -9.03 8.59 -15.17
C THR A 129 -9.03 10.02 -14.65
N PHE A 130 -8.42 10.22 -13.46
CA PHE A 130 -8.26 11.59 -12.93
C PHE A 130 -7.47 12.50 -13.88
N ARG A 131 -6.41 11.97 -14.52
CA ARG A 131 -5.61 12.74 -15.47
C ARG A 131 -6.38 13.09 -16.74
N GLU A 132 -7.20 12.16 -17.27
CA GLU A 132 -8.08 12.44 -18.43
C GLU A 132 -9.09 13.52 -18.08
N TYR A 133 -9.72 13.44 -16.89
CA TYR A 133 -10.64 14.45 -16.40
C TYR A 133 -9.94 15.81 -16.21
N ALA A 134 -8.75 15.83 -15.61
CA ALA A 134 -7.97 17.06 -15.48
C ALA A 134 -7.61 17.67 -16.84
N ALA A 135 -7.30 16.84 -17.85
CA ALA A 135 -6.95 17.31 -19.20
C ALA A 135 -8.10 17.98 -19.97
N SER A 136 -9.36 17.70 -19.61
CA SER A 136 -10.52 18.40 -20.17
C SER A 136 -10.80 19.77 -19.55
N HIS A 137 -10.14 20.10 -18.41
CA HIS A 137 -10.39 21.34 -17.66
C HIS A 137 -9.14 22.20 -17.40
N LEU A 138 -7.96 21.64 -17.59
CA LEU A 138 -6.68 22.30 -17.40
C LEU A 138 -5.90 22.42 -18.71
N THR A 139 -4.96 23.37 -18.77
CA THR A 139 -4.02 23.44 -19.90
C THR A 139 -3.03 22.26 -19.88
N LYS A 140 -2.42 21.95 -21.01
CA LYS A 140 -1.43 20.88 -21.12
C LYS A 140 -0.27 21.04 -20.13
N ASP A 141 0.17 22.28 -19.86
CA ASP A 141 1.26 22.58 -18.95
C ASP A 141 0.85 22.39 -17.48
N GLU A 142 -0.37 22.78 -17.11
CA GLU A 142 -0.93 22.54 -15.78
C GLU A 142 -1.07 21.04 -15.49
N VAL A 143 -1.59 20.25 -16.44
CA VAL A 143 -1.68 18.78 -16.33
C VAL A 143 -0.28 18.16 -16.20
N LYS A 144 0.67 18.61 -17.01
CA LYS A 144 2.06 18.13 -16.93
C LYS A 144 2.67 18.42 -15.58
N PHE A 145 2.60 19.66 -15.11
CA PHE A 145 3.15 20.08 -13.82
C PHE A 145 2.50 19.30 -12.67
N MET A 146 1.18 19.21 -12.64
CA MET A 146 0.42 18.42 -11.66
C MET A 146 0.92 16.96 -11.62
N THR A 147 1.03 16.32 -12.78
CA THR A 147 1.44 14.91 -12.89
C THR A 147 2.89 14.70 -12.43
N ASP A 148 3.79 15.63 -12.77
CA ASP A 148 5.23 15.52 -12.45
C ASP A 148 5.52 15.79 -10.96
N SER A 149 4.70 16.60 -10.29
CA SER A 149 4.97 17.09 -8.93
C SER A 149 4.25 16.33 -7.81
N ILE A 150 3.28 15.47 -8.11
CA ILE A 150 2.47 14.81 -7.07
C ILE A 150 3.12 13.53 -6.50
N GLY A 151 3.84 12.76 -7.31
CA GLY A 151 4.49 11.54 -6.87
C GLY A 151 3.57 10.31 -6.68
N TYR A 152 2.25 10.43 -6.92
CA TYR A 152 1.27 9.33 -6.91
C TYR A 152 0.73 9.13 -8.32
N TYR A 153 1.55 8.53 -9.17
CA TYR A 153 1.26 8.42 -10.59
C TYR A 153 0.12 7.44 -10.88
N GLY A 154 0.06 6.33 -10.16
CA GLY A 154 -0.99 5.33 -10.31
C GLY A 154 -2.39 5.88 -10.06
N ASP A 155 -2.56 6.70 -9.02
CA ASP A 155 -3.85 7.35 -8.70
C ASP A 155 -4.28 8.35 -9.79
N LEU A 156 -3.33 8.97 -10.49
CA LEU A 156 -3.64 9.93 -11.55
C LEU A 156 -4.01 9.27 -12.88
N VAL A 157 -3.29 8.20 -13.29
CA VAL A 157 -3.35 7.70 -14.67
C VAL A 157 -4.07 6.35 -14.82
N VAL A 158 -4.31 5.63 -13.72
CA VAL A 158 -4.95 4.31 -13.74
C VAL A 158 -6.31 4.32 -13.07
N GLN A 159 -6.39 4.94 -11.89
CA GLN A 159 -7.62 4.99 -11.11
C GLN A 159 -8.68 5.85 -11.81
N ASN A 160 -9.95 5.41 -11.75
CA ASN A 160 -11.04 6.25 -12.23
C ASN A 160 -11.13 7.56 -11.43
N ALA A 161 -11.60 8.63 -12.06
CA ALA A 161 -11.60 9.97 -11.47
C ALA A 161 -12.44 10.05 -10.18
N TYR A 162 -13.56 9.33 -10.10
CA TYR A 162 -14.41 9.30 -8.91
C TYR A 162 -13.68 8.80 -7.66
N ASP A 163 -12.99 7.67 -7.75
CA ASP A 163 -12.27 7.10 -6.61
C ASP A 163 -10.97 7.87 -6.33
N ALA A 164 -10.26 8.34 -7.36
CA ALA A 164 -9.07 9.18 -7.21
C ALA A 164 -9.39 10.51 -6.50
N ILE A 165 -10.47 11.18 -6.86
CA ILE A 165 -10.95 12.40 -6.17
C ILE A 165 -11.18 12.14 -4.68
N LYS A 166 -11.77 11.00 -4.32
CA LYS A 166 -11.94 10.64 -2.92
C LYS A 166 -10.60 10.45 -2.20
N VAL A 167 -9.65 9.77 -2.82
CA VAL A 167 -8.30 9.58 -2.26
C VAL A 167 -7.64 10.94 -2.04
N PHE A 168 -7.69 11.84 -3.01
CA PHE A 168 -7.12 13.18 -2.86
C PHE A 168 -7.87 14.03 -1.83
N LYS A 169 -9.20 13.95 -1.74
CA LYS A 169 -9.98 14.66 -0.69
C LYS A 169 -9.68 14.17 0.72
N THR A 170 -9.47 12.86 0.91
CA THR A 170 -9.43 12.25 2.25
C THR A 170 -8.04 11.88 2.74
N SER A 171 -7.13 11.50 1.84
CA SER A 171 -5.93 10.75 2.21
C SER A 171 -4.61 11.35 1.74
N ILE A 172 -4.60 12.11 0.64
CA ILE A 172 -3.36 12.63 0.03
C ILE A 172 -3.50 14.14 -0.13
N ARG A 173 -3.17 14.89 0.93
CA ARG A 173 -3.18 16.36 0.93
C ARG A 173 -2.10 16.91 1.83
N SER A 174 -1.69 18.17 1.57
CA SER A 174 -0.71 18.89 2.38
C SER A 174 -1.22 19.32 3.77
N ASP A 175 -2.55 19.38 3.96
CA ASP A 175 -3.18 19.72 5.24
C ASP A 175 -3.41 18.52 6.18
N LYS A 176 -3.12 17.31 5.71
CA LYS A 176 -3.34 16.08 6.51
C LYS A 176 -2.25 15.85 7.55
N LYS A 177 -2.66 15.31 8.69
CA LYS A 177 -1.75 14.88 9.76
C LYS A 177 -1.48 13.38 9.62
N TYR A 178 -0.20 13.03 9.53
CA TYR A 178 0.24 11.65 9.42
C TYR A 178 0.97 11.20 10.68
N TYR A 179 0.95 9.90 10.92
CA TYR A 179 1.77 9.24 11.93
C TYR A 179 2.60 8.15 11.29
N VAL A 180 3.81 8.01 11.76
CA VAL A 180 4.69 6.85 11.59
C VAL A 180 4.85 6.17 12.94
N MET A 181 5.38 4.96 12.95
CA MET A 181 5.64 4.23 14.19
C MET A 181 7.15 4.15 14.41
N THR A 182 7.60 4.55 15.60
CA THR A 182 8.99 4.32 16.04
C THR A 182 9.27 2.83 15.95
N ASP A 183 10.39 2.45 15.38
CA ASP A 183 10.77 1.05 15.12
C ASP A 183 9.87 0.28 14.14
N GLY A 184 8.93 0.97 13.49
CA GLY A 184 8.11 0.46 12.39
C GLY A 184 6.83 -0.26 12.80
N PHE A 185 5.90 -0.41 11.82
CA PHE A 185 4.61 -1.08 12.01
C PHE A 185 4.71 -2.60 12.16
N GLY A 186 5.88 -3.19 11.92
CA GLY A 186 6.14 -4.60 12.21
C GLY A 186 5.82 -4.98 13.66
N GLN A 187 6.05 -4.08 14.62
CA GLN A 187 5.70 -4.30 16.02
C GLN A 187 4.20 -4.57 16.25
N LEU A 188 3.34 -3.85 15.54
CA LEU A 188 1.90 -4.09 15.61
C LEU A 188 1.57 -5.48 15.07
N ILE A 189 2.17 -5.87 13.95
CA ILE A 189 2.00 -7.20 13.37
C ILE A 189 2.45 -8.30 14.34
N ASP A 190 3.59 -8.13 14.98
CA ASP A 190 4.13 -9.10 15.95
C ASP A 190 3.18 -9.27 17.14
N ARG A 191 2.65 -8.17 17.71
CA ARG A 191 1.68 -8.23 18.81
C ARG A 191 0.36 -8.87 18.38
N MET A 192 -0.17 -8.51 17.21
CA MET A 192 -1.35 -9.14 16.64
C MET A 192 -1.14 -10.64 16.43
N ALA A 193 -0.02 -11.04 15.85
CA ALA A 193 0.29 -12.44 15.59
C ALA A 193 0.44 -13.23 16.90
N ALA A 194 1.09 -12.67 17.92
CA ALA A 194 1.20 -13.28 19.24
C ALA A 194 -0.18 -13.48 19.90
N TYR A 195 -1.04 -12.46 19.83
CA TYR A 195 -2.41 -12.53 20.35
C TYR A 195 -3.25 -13.59 19.62
N VAL A 196 -3.18 -13.66 18.28
CA VAL A 196 -3.90 -14.65 17.49
C VAL A 196 -3.41 -16.07 17.80
N LYS A 197 -2.09 -16.28 17.89
CA LYS A 197 -1.49 -17.58 18.26
C LYS A 197 -1.89 -18.07 19.65
N SER A 198 -2.17 -17.17 20.59
CA SER A 198 -2.63 -17.55 21.93
C SER A 198 -4.07 -18.09 21.94
N LYS A 199 -4.84 -17.85 20.87
CA LYS A 199 -6.26 -18.25 20.77
C LYS A 199 -6.50 -19.34 19.71
N HIS A 200 -5.74 -19.34 18.64
CA HIS A 200 -6.02 -20.07 17.40
C HIS A 200 -4.80 -20.79 16.83
N THR A 201 -5.05 -21.75 15.95
CA THR A 201 -3.98 -22.46 15.25
C THR A 201 -3.46 -21.61 14.09
N CYS A 202 -2.14 -21.39 14.03
CA CYS A 202 -1.51 -20.56 13.01
C CYS A 202 -0.36 -21.32 12.33
N HIS A 203 -0.32 -21.25 11.00
CA HIS A 203 0.67 -21.93 10.19
C HIS A 203 1.36 -20.95 9.21
N LEU A 204 2.68 -20.91 9.23
CA LEU A 204 3.53 -20.26 8.24
C LEU A 204 3.99 -21.28 7.19
N ASN A 205 4.51 -20.81 6.05
CA ASN A 205 4.98 -21.63 4.95
C ASN A 205 3.92 -22.62 4.47
N LYS A 206 2.65 -22.20 4.41
CA LYS A 206 1.52 -23.02 3.95
C LYS A 206 0.69 -22.24 2.94
N CYS A 207 0.79 -22.65 1.68
CA CYS A 207 0.04 -22.08 0.57
C CYS A 207 -1.27 -22.84 0.36
N CYS A 208 -2.37 -22.12 0.21
CA CYS A 208 -3.62 -22.66 -0.31
C CYS A 208 -3.55 -22.63 -1.84
N ARG A 209 -3.68 -23.79 -2.48
CA ARG A 209 -3.59 -23.95 -3.93
C ARG A 209 -4.94 -23.87 -4.60
N ASP A 210 -5.97 -24.41 -3.95
CA ASP A 210 -7.34 -24.36 -4.44
C ASP A 210 -8.33 -24.65 -3.31
N ILE A 211 -9.60 -24.38 -3.57
CA ILE A 211 -10.73 -24.65 -2.68
C ILE A 211 -11.86 -25.32 -3.45
N PHE A 212 -12.60 -26.15 -2.75
CA PHE A 212 -13.82 -26.79 -3.25
C PHE A 212 -14.91 -26.63 -2.21
N TYR A 213 -16.14 -26.51 -2.64
CA TYR A 213 -17.29 -26.41 -1.75
C TYR A 213 -18.32 -27.48 -2.13
N ASN A 214 -18.66 -28.32 -1.19
CA ASN A 214 -19.69 -29.34 -1.35
C ASN A 214 -20.40 -29.61 -0.01
N ASP A 215 -21.71 -29.76 -0.06
CA ASP A 215 -22.56 -30.13 1.10
C ASP A 215 -22.29 -29.28 2.35
N GLY A 216 -22.11 -27.95 2.16
CA GLY A 216 -21.91 -27.02 3.27
C GLY A 216 -20.48 -26.98 3.83
N ILE A 217 -19.54 -27.72 3.26
CA ILE A 217 -18.16 -27.82 3.72
C ILE A 217 -17.19 -27.44 2.63
N PHE A 218 -16.22 -26.59 2.99
CA PHE A 218 -15.05 -26.32 2.16
C PHE A 218 -13.96 -27.35 2.36
N THR A 219 -13.38 -27.80 1.25
CA THR A 219 -12.10 -28.53 1.22
C THR A 219 -11.05 -27.62 0.62
N LEU A 220 -10.05 -27.23 1.43
CA LEU A 220 -8.93 -26.43 0.98
C LEU A 220 -7.73 -27.34 0.68
N ASN A 221 -7.22 -27.27 -0.54
CA ASN A 221 -5.99 -27.95 -0.93
C ASN A 221 -4.79 -27.09 -0.51
N MET A 222 -4.18 -27.48 0.60
CA MET A 222 -2.90 -26.93 1.04
C MET A 222 -1.77 -27.71 0.38
N ASP A 223 -0.54 -27.19 0.37
CA ASP A 223 0.61 -27.81 -0.33
C ASP A 223 0.65 -29.36 -0.25
N ASN A 224 0.49 -29.94 0.94
CA ASN A 224 0.65 -31.39 1.15
C ASN A 224 -0.53 -32.04 1.88
N LYS A 225 -1.63 -31.31 2.12
CA LYS A 225 -2.79 -31.85 2.84
C LYS A 225 -4.08 -31.13 2.49
N ARG A 226 -5.20 -31.80 2.74
CA ARG A 226 -6.53 -31.19 2.69
C ARG A 226 -6.95 -30.69 4.08
N VAL A 227 -7.59 -29.53 4.09
CA VAL A 227 -8.15 -28.91 5.31
C VAL A 227 -9.63 -28.69 5.09
N LEU A 228 -10.45 -29.13 6.05
CA LEU A 228 -11.92 -28.96 6.00
C LEU A 228 -12.37 -27.78 6.86
N SER A 229 -13.29 -26.97 6.33
CA SER A 229 -13.83 -25.79 7.04
C SER A 229 -15.30 -25.55 6.68
N LYS A 230 -16.06 -25.00 7.65
CA LYS A 230 -17.42 -24.49 7.41
C LYS A 230 -17.41 -23.13 6.75
N ASN A 231 -16.48 -22.26 7.13
CA ASN A 231 -16.33 -20.88 6.62
C ASN A 231 -14.89 -20.66 6.13
N VAL A 232 -14.73 -19.93 5.04
CA VAL A 232 -13.42 -19.56 4.51
C VAL A 232 -13.32 -18.04 4.33
N VAL A 233 -12.23 -17.46 4.84
CA VAL A 233 -11.88 -16.06 4.61
C VAL A 233 -10.59 -15.99 3.82
N LEU A 234 -10.63 -15.39 2.64
CA LEU A 234 -9.49 -15.13 1.79
C LEU A 234 -9.00 -13.70 2.02
N ALA A 235 -7.94 -13.55 2.82
CA ALA A 235 -7.29 -12.30 3.17
C ALA A 235 -6.01 -12.08 2.36
N ILE A 236 -6.06 -12.34 1.06
CA ILE A 236 -4.93 -12.35 0.12
C ILE A 236 -5.13 -11.34 -1.01
N PRO A 237 -4.05 -10.83 -1.64
CA PRO A 237 -4.13 -9.91 -2.76
C PRO A 237 -4.85 -10.49 -3.98
N LYS A 238 -5.40 -9.61 -4.82
CA LYS A 238 -6.14 -9.98 -6.05
C LYS A 238 -5.43 -11.02 -6.90
N GLN A 239 -4.12 -10.89 -7.11
CA GLN A 239 -3.36 -11.81 -7.96
C GLN A 239 -3.39 -13.24 -7.41
N ASN A 240 -3.25 -13.40 -6.10
CA ASN A 240 -3.31 -14.72 -5.48
C ASN A 240 -4.73 -15.29 -5.45
N LEU A 241 -5.78 -14.46 -5.48
CA LEU A 241 -7.15 -14.95 -5.69
C LEU A 241 -7.32 -15.52 -7.10
N MET A 242 -6.67 -14.91 -8.10
CA MET A 242 -6.75 -15.37 -9.49
C MET A 242 -5.97 -16.67 -9.75
N ASP A 243 -5.18 -17.14 -8.79
CA ASP A 243 -4.52 -18.45 -8.82
C ASP A 243 -5.44 -19.57 -8.29
N ILE A 244 -6.61 -19.26 -7.75
CA ILE A 244 -7.57 -20.22 -7.18
C ILE A 244 -8.65 -20.52 -8.21
N ASP A 245 -8.70 -21.74 -8.70
CA ASP A 245 -9.60 -22.16 -9.77
C ASP A 245 -11.09 -22.03 -9.40
N TYR A 246 -11.45 -22.27 -8.16
CA TYR A 246 -12.81 -22.06 -7.66
C TYR A 246 -13.32 -20.64 -7.90
N LEU A 247 -12.43 -19.64 -7.94
CA LEU A 247 -12.80 -18.24 -8.13
C LEU A 247 -12.88 -17.80 -9.60
N LYS A 248 -12.64 -18.68 -10.57
CA LYS A 248 -12.71 -18.35 -12.01
C LYS A 248 -13.99 -17.62 -12.43
N PRO A 249 -15.20 -17.98 -11.96
CA PRO A 249 -16.43 -17.25 -12.29
C PRO A 249 -16.41 -15.77 -11.87
N TYR A 250 -15.60 -15.41 -10.85
CA TYR A 250 -15.48 -14.06 -10.29
C TYR A 250 -14.28 -13.28 -10.83
N PHE A 251 -13.47 -13.85 -11.71
CA PHE A 251 -12.33 -13.17 -12.33
C PHE A 251 -12.72 -11.88 -13.06
N PRO A 252 -13.84 -11.78 -13.79
CA PRO A 252 -14.25 -10.49 -14.36
C PRO A 252 -14.41 -9.39 -13.32
N LEU A 253 -14.97 -9.73 -12.14
CA LEU A 253 -15.12 -8.80 -11.02
C LEU A 253 -13.76 -8.42 -10.40
N LEU A 254 -12.85 -9.38 -10.19
CA LEU A 254 -11.51 -9.12 -9.67
C LEU A 254 -10.65 -8.29 -10.64
N LYS A 255 -10.84 -8.45 -11.95
CA LYS A 255 -10.14 -7.68 -13.00
C LYS A 255 -10.54 -6.20 -13.06
N THR A 256 -11.59 -5.78 -12.33
CA THR A 256 -11.95 -4.37 -12.17
C THR A 256 -10.96 -3.59 -11.29
N ILE A 257 -10.09 -4.29 -10.59
CA ILE A 257 -9.00 -3.72 -9.79
C ILE A 257 -7.69 -3.84 -10.58
N GLU A 258 -6.94 -2.75 -10.70
CA GLU A 258 -5.56 -2.78 -11.19
C GLU A 258 -4.60 -2.87 -10.02
N SER A 259 -3.53 -3.65 -10.18
CA SER A 259 -2.44 -3.75 -9.20
C SER A 259 -1.31 -2.84 -9.62
N ILE A 260 -0.96 -1.89 -8.77
CA ILE A 260 0.13 -0.94 -9.02
C ILE A 260 1.39 -1.44 -8.30
N ARG A 261 2.48 -1.55 -9.06
CA ARG A 261 3.81 -1.82 -8.50
C ARG A 261 4.27 -0.64 -7.66
N LEU A 262 4.87 -0.95 -6.51
CA LEU A 262 5.55 0.03 -5.64
C LEU A 262 6.99 -0.40 -5.41
N VAL A 263 7.92 0.54 -5.53
CA VAL A 263 9.32 0.32 -5.18
C VAL A 263 9.77 1.36 -4.17
N ARG A 264 10.42 0.89 -3.10
CA ARG A 264 11.14 1.73 -2.14
C ARG A 264 12.61 1.40 -2.19
N ILE A 265 13.44 2.42 -2.28
CA ILE A 265 14.89 2.30 -2.23
C ILE A 265 15.38 3.14 -1.06
N TYR A 266 16.01 2.48 -0.10
CA TYR A 266 16.69 3.14 1.00
C TYR A 266 18.19 3.12 0.76
N SER A 267 18.82 4.24 1.08
CA SER A 267 20.27 4.37 1.08
C SER A 267 20.75 4.74 2.49
N ILE A 268 21.85 4.12 2.92
CA ILE A 268 22.51 4.45 4.20
C ILE A 268 23.90 4.97 3.87
N TYR A 269 24.13 6.23 4.19
CA TYR A 269 25.41 6.91 3.98
C TYR A 269 26.28 6.86 5.23
N HIS A 270 27.57 7.10 5.05
CA HIS A 270 28.44 7.44 6.20
C HIS A 270 28.00 8.79 6.77
N PRO A 271 28.08 9.03 8.09
CA PRO A 271 27.73 10.34 8.66
C PRO A 271 28.39 11.53 7.95
N ASP A 272 29.67 11.42 7.58
CA ASP A 272 30.42 12.47 6.88
C ASP A 272 29.98 12.66 5.40
N ASP A 273 29.20 11.74 4.84
CA ASP A 273 28.75 11.74 3.45
C ASP A 273 27.24 12.05 3.33
N VAL A 274 26.60 12.44 4.42
CA VAL A 274 25.18 12.81 4.44
C VAL A 274 25.00 14.14 3.74
N TRP A 275 24.30 14.09 2.61
CA TRP A 275 24.03 15.23 1.75
C TRP A 275 22.64 15.83 1.96
N PHE A 276 21.78 15.22 2.75
CA PHE A 276 20.35 15.53 2.86
C PHE A 276 19.95 16.14 4.23
N ASN A 277 20.90 16.71 5.00
CA ASN A 277 20.63 17.33 6.31
C ASN A 277 19.56 18.43 6.27
N ASN A 278 19.53 19.22 5.18
CA ASN A 278 18.64 20.36 5.02
C ASN A 278 17.58 20.11 3.92
N ILE A 279 17.33 18.86 3.57
CA ILE A 279 16.34 18.51 2.55
C ILE A 279 15.09 17.98 3.22
N GLY A 280 13.94 18.56 2.88
CA GLY A 280 12.62 18.08 3.28
C GLY A 280 12.16 16.91 2.41
N LYS A 281 10.96 16.42 2.69
CA LYS A 281 10.29 15.47 1.81
C LYS A 281 10.09 16.10 0.44
N THR A 282 10.63 15.48 -0.60
CA THR A 282 10.74 16.04 -1.93
C THR A 282 10.11 15.11 -2.97
N THR A 283 9.40 15.69 -3.94
CA THR A 283 9.03 15.00 -5.19
C THR A 283 9.86 15.53 -6.35
N THR A 284 10.06 14.70 -7.37
CA THR A 284 10.77 15.06 -8.58
C THR A 284 10.20 14.35 -9.80
N ASN A 285 10.37 14.96 -10.97
CA ASN A 285 9.89 14.42 -12.24
C ASN A 285 10.72 13.25 -12.79
N ASN A 286 11.91 12.97 -12.22
CA ASN A 286 12.74 11.84 -12.64
C ASN A 286 12.31 10.51 -11.96
N HIS A 287 13.09 9.44 -12.11
CA HIS A 287 12.76 8.11 -11.58
C HIS A 287 12.79 8.01 -10.05
N LEU A 288 13.45 8.95 -9.33
CA LEU A 288 13.43 8.96 -7.85
C LEU A 288 12.03 9.16 -7.32
N ASN A 289 11.22 9.96 -8.00
CA ASN A 289 9.83 10.27 -7.70
C ASN A 289 9.65 10.94 -6.33
N TYR A 290 9.68 10.18 -5.23
CA TYR A 290 9.73 10.69 -3.86
C TYR A 290 11.09 10.43 -3.22
N ILE A 291 11.60 11.45 -2.55
CA ILE A 291 12.82 11.41 -1.74
C ILE A 291 12.44 11.82 -0.32
N ILE A 292 12.73 11.00 0.66
CA ILE A 292 12.30 11.22 2.04
C ILE A 292 13.48 10.99 2.98
N PRO A 293 14.10 12.04 3.53
CA PRO A 293 15.04 11.91 4.64
C PRO A 293 14.35 11.22 5.82
N ILE A 294 14.97 10.17 6.35
CA ILE A 294 14.43 9.40 7.48
C ILE A 294 15.17 9.78 8.76
N ASN A 295 16.48 9.63 8.75
CA ASN A 295 17.33 9.98 9.88
C ASN A 295 18.72 10.39 9.38
N PRO A 296 19.02 11.69 9.29
CA PRO A 296 20.33 12.17 8.87
C PRO A 296 21.46 11.78 9.82
N GLU A 297 21.22 11.68 11.13
CA GLU A 297 22.25 11.30 12.12
C GLU A 297 22.77 9.88 11.87
N THR A 298 21.90 8.98 11.46
CA THR A 298 22.27 7.60 11.11
C THR A 298 22.52 7.38 9.62
N GLY A 299 22.45 8.46 8.83
CA GLY A 299 22.67 8.45 7.38
C GLY A 299 21.56 7.82 6.54
N VAL A 300 20.36 7.66 7.09
CA VAL A 300 19.23 6.95 6.45
C VAL A 300 18.35 7.89 5.66
N ILE A 301 18.18 7.57 4.38
CA ILE A 301 17.25 8.24 3.47
C ILE A 301 16.49 7.21 2.62
N MET A 302 15.20 7.41 2.43
CA MET A 302 14.46 6.77 1.34
C MET A 302 14.76 7.55 0.07
N THR A 303 15.71 7.05 -0.71
CA THR A 303 16.22 7.72 -1.92
C THR A 303 15.21 7.71 -3.05
N SER A 304 14.34 6.69 -3.08
CA SER A 304 13.23 6.63 -4.03
C SER A 304 12.02 5.94 -3.39
N TYR A 305 10.87 6.54 -3.54
CA TYR A 305 9.58 5.88 -3.42
C TYR A 305 8.78 6.14 -4.69
N SER A 306 8.55 5.12 -5.45
CA SER A 306 7.98 5.21 -6.79
C SER A 306 6.88 4.17 -7.00
N ASP A 307 5.96 4.51 -7.88
CA ASP A 307 4.87 3.66 -8.32
C ASP A 307 4.83 3.54 -9.84
N HIS A 308 4.00 2.62 -10.34
CA HIS A 308 3.70 2.43 -11.75
C HIS A 308 4.97 2.35 -12.62
N THR A 309 5.07 3.09 -13.73
CA THR A 309 6.19 3.03 -14.67
C THR A 309 7.55 3.40 -14.06
N LYS A 310 7.58 4.29 -13.06
CA LYS A 310 8.82 4.63 -12.35
C LYS A 310 9.27 3.46 -11.46
N ALA A 311 8.34 2.75 -10.85
CA ALA A 311 8.62 1.53 -10.10
C ALA A 311 9.11 0.40 -11.03
N ASP A 312 8.49 0.23 -12.19
CA ASP A 312 8.92 -0.74 -13.20
C ASP A 312 10.37 -0.50 -13.68
N PHE A 313 10.76 0.77 -13.79
CA PHE A 313 12.13 1.12 -14.12
C PHE A 313 13.12 0.59 -13.07
N TRP A 314 12.87 0.85 -11.79
CA TRP A 314 13.74 0.38 -10.71
C TRP A 314 13.74 -1.15 -10.59
N SER A 315 12.59 -1.77 -10.74
CA SER A 315 12.46 -3.24 -10.71
C SER A 315 13.35 -3.93 -11.74
N LYS A 316 13.54 -3.35 -12.92
CA LYS A 316 14.39 -3.91 -13.99
C LYS A 316 15.89 -3.88 -13.69
N ILE A 317 16.32 -2.99 -12.79
CA ILE A 317 17.76 -2.80 -12.51
C ILE A 317 18.13 -3.12 -11.05
N LYS A 318 17.19 -3.50 -10.21
CA LYS A 318 17.40 -3.70 -8.77
C LYS A 318 18.46 -4.73 -8.42
N ASP A 319 18.63 -5.73 -9.26
CA ASP A 319 19.57 -6.86 -9.05
C ASP A 319 20.98 -6.57 -9.59
N ASP A 320 21.13 -5.55 -10.43
CA ASP A 320 22.42 -5.03 -10.88
C ASP A 320 22.88 -3.90 -9.94
N ARG A 321 23.63 -4.29 -8.90
CA ARG A 321 24.05 -3.38 -7.83
C ARG A 321 24.83 -2.16 -8.33
N ARG A 322 25.72 -2.35 -9.32
CA ARG A 322 26.51 -1.25 -9.90
C ARG A 322 25.64 -0.27 -10.65
N ARG A 323 24.83 -0.77 -11.57
CA ARG A 323 23.89 0.03 -12.36
C ARG A 323 22.87 0.76 -11.48
N LEU A 324 22.36 0.08 -10.45
CA LEU A 324 21.44 0.68 -9.48
C LEU A 324 22.10 1.86 -8.77
N ASN A 325 23.29 1.68 -8.21
CA ASN A 325 24.03 2.73 -7.51
C ASN A 325 24.34 3.92 -8.43
N ASP A 326 24.91 3.67 -9.60
CA ASP A 326 25.27 4.72 -10.57
C ASP A 326 24.02 5.50 -11.02
N THR A 327 22.90 4.79 -11.21
CA THR A 327 21.63 5.41 -11.60
C THR A 327 21.04 6.26 -10.49
N LEU A 328 21.08 5.80 -9.24
CA LEU A 328 20.63 6.57 -8.08
C LEU A 328 21.43 7.86 -7.94
N ASN A 329 22.77 7.77 -7.91
CA ASN A 329 23.64 8.92 -7.77
C ASN A 329 23.41 9.95 -8.90
N LYS A 330 23.38 9.49 -10.15
CA LYS A 330 23.12 10.36 -11.31
C LYS A 330 21.76 11.08 -11.23
N ASN A 331 20.71 10.40 -10.72
CA ASN A 331 19.41 11.02 -10.57
C ASN A 331 19.39 12.03 -9.41
N ILE A 332 20.08 11.76 -8.29
CA ILE A 332 20.22 12.68 -7.14
C ILE A 332 20.99 13.93 -7.59
N GLU A 333 22.14 13.77 -8.24
CA GLU A 333 22.96 14.87 -8.76
C GLU A 333 22.19 15.75 -9.74
N ASN A 334 21.35 15.13 -10.55
CA ASN A 334 20.51 15.84 -11.51
C ASN A 334 19.41 16.70 -10.87
N VAL A 335 18.91 16.30 -9.69
CA VAL A 335 17.87 17.04 -8.94
C VAL A 335 18.52 18.11 -8.07
N PHE A 336 19.48 17.73 -7.23
CA PHE A 336 20.01 18.61 -6.18
C PHE A 336 21.26 19.39 -6.61
N ARG A 337 21.83 19.10 -7.80
CA ARG A 337 23.02 19.76 -8.34
C ARG A 337 24.26 19.65 -7.44
N ILE A 338 24.42 18.52 -6.82
CA ILE A 338 25.50 18.16 -5.91
C ILE A 338 26.20 16.89 -6.40
N ASN A 339 27.46 16.68 -6.02
CA ASN A 339 28.12 15.39 -6.15
C ASN A 339 27.81 14.55 -4.92
N VAL A 340 27.38 13.32 -5.11
CA VAL A 340 27.09 12.41 -4.01
C VAL A 340 28.02 11.20 -4.04
N LYS A 341 28.49 10.81 -2.87
CA LYS A 341 29.22 9.55 -2.71
C LYS A 341 28.24 8.38 -2.72
N SER A 342 28.75 7.21 -3.05
CA SER A 342 27.96 5.98 -2.99
C SER A 342 27.58 5.65 -1.55
N PRO A 343 26.32 5.26 -1.29
CA PRO A 343 25.91 4.84 0.04
C PRO A 343 26.60 3.52 0.44
N LYS A 344 26.79 3.31 1.72
CA LYS A 344 27.32 2.05 2.28
C LYS A 344 26.36 0.88 2.07
N VAL A 345 25.06 1.15 2.17
CA VAL A 345 24.01 0.15 2.01
C VAL A 345 22.92 0.71 1.11
N ILE A 346 22.46 -0.12 0.18
CA ILE A 346 21.25 0.10 -0.59
C ILE A 346 20.31 -1.08 -0.33
N LYS A 347 19.08 -0.81 0.07
CA LYS A 347 17.99 -1.78 0.22
C LYS A 347 16.87 -1.44 -0.76
N VAL A 348 16.46 -2.41 -1.54
CA VAL A 348 15.35 -2.27 -2.50
C VAL A 348 14.20 -3.17 -2.08
N TYR A 349 13.03 -2.58 -1.91
CA TYR A 349 11.79 -3.32 -1.64
C TYR A 349 10.87 -3.13 -2.85
N ASP A 350 10.67 -4.20 -3.59
CA ASP A 350 9.88 -4.24 -4.82
C ASP A 350 8.59 -5.03 -4.59
N TRP A 351 7.48 -4.33 -4.57
CA TRP A 351 6.15 -4.89 -4.44
C TRP A 351 5.45 -4.86 -5.81
N GLU A 352 5.53 -5.96 -6.55
CA GLU A 352 4.87 -6.09 -7.86
C GLU A 352 3.37 -5.79 -7.78
N HIS A 353 2.74 -6.20 -6.70
CA HIS A 353 1.34 -5.97 -6.39
C HIS A 353 1.20 -5.14 -5.11
N GLY A 354 1.77 -3.93 -5.12
CA GLY A 354 1.90 -3.07 -3.96
C GLY A 354 0.57 -2.56 -3.43
N VAL A 355 -0.26 -1.99 -4.30
CA VAL A 355 -1.61 -1.50 -3.98
C VAL A 355 -2.61 -1.85 -5.08
N GLY A 356 -3.91 -1.90 -4.73
CA GLY A 356 -4.98 -1.97 -5.71
C GLY A 356 -5.58 -0.60 -5.99
N VAL A 357 -6.07 -0.37 -7.22
CA VAL A 357 -6.87 0.81 -7.57
C VAL A 357 -8.05 0.39 -8.45
N TRP A 358 -9.19 1.06 -8.32
CA TRP A 358 -10.37 0.81 -9.14
C TRP A 358 -10.19 1.38 -10.54
N LYS A 359 -10.37 0.54 -11.56
CA LYS A 359 -10.24 0.92 -12.97
C LYS A 359 -11.40 1.81 -13.44
N LYS A 360 -11.29 2.32 -14.66
CA LYS A 360 -12.40 3.02 -15.36
C LYS A 360 -13.59 2.08 -15.54
N ASN A 361 -14.78 2.67 -15.63
CA ASN A 361 -16.07 1.98 -15.82
C ASN A 361 -16.44 1.03 -14.67
N VAL A 362 -16.01 1.35 -13.45
CA VAL A 362 -16.22 0.54 -12.25
C VAL A 362 -17.02 1.32 -11.21
N ASP A 363 -18.12 0.74 -10.75
CA ASP A 363 -18.77 1.16 -9.50
C ASP A 363 -18.09 0.44 -8.33
N SER A 364 -17.14 1.15 -7.72
CA SER A 364 -16.37 0.64 -6.58
C SER A 364 -17.25 0.28 -5.38
N LYS A 365 -18.32 1.06 -5.12
CA LYS A 365 -19.26 0.80 -4.00
C LYS A 365 -19.96 -0.55 -4.18
N LYS A 366 -20.48 -0.81 -5.39
CA LYS A 366 -21.13 -2.08 -5.74
C LYS A 366 -20.14 -3.24 -5.73
N ASN A 367 -18.97 -3.06 -6.34
CA ASN A 367 -17.98 -4.12 -6.48
C ASN A 367 -17.38 -4.55 -5.12
N ILE A 368 -17.16 -3.62 -4.18
CA ILE A 368 -16.74 -3.95 -2.81
C ILE A 368 -17.73 -4.92 -2.16
N GLN A 369 -19.04 -4.72 -2.32
CA GLN A 369 -20.06 -5.61 -1.75
C GLN A 369 -20.05 -6.98 -2.42
N LEU A 370 -19.98 -7.02 -3.75
CA LEU A 370 -19.94 -8.25 -4.52
C LEU A 370 -18.67 -9.08 -4.24
N ILE A 371 -17.51 -8.43 -4.11
CA ILE A 371 -16.25 -9.13 -3.83
C ILE A 371 -16.21 -9.64 -2.40
N SER A 372 -16.74 -8.89 -1.43
CA SER A 372 -16.67 -9.28 -0.01
C SER A 372 -17.34 -10.63 0.27
N GLN A 373 -18.35 -11.01 -0.48
CA GLN A 373 -19.00 -12.32 -0.48
C GLN A 373 -19.51 -12.64 -1.88
N PRO A 374 -18.68 -13.28 -2.74
CA PRO A 374 -18.99 -13.49 -4.15
C PRO A 374 -20.25 -14.33 -4.38
N GLU A 375 -20.49 -15.29 -3.50
CA GLU A 375 -21.66 -16.14 -3.50
C GLU A 375 -22.51 -15.87 -2.26
N ARG A 376 -23.72 -15.38 -2.48
CA ARG A 376 -24.61 -14.94 -1.40
C ARG A 376 -24.90 -16.02 -0.32
N ASN A 377 -25.02 -17.28 -0.73
CA ASN A 377 -25.39 -18.39 0.14
C ASN A 377 -24.19 -19.25 0.55
N THR A 378 -22.98 -18.91 0.11
CA THR A 378 -21.76 -19.64 0.43
C THR A 378 -20.96 -18.85 1.46
N PRO A 379 -20.50 -19.48 2.56
CA PRO A 379 -19.74 -18.81 3.61
C PRO A 379 -18.28 -18.61 3.23
N LEU A 380 -18.07 -18.05 2.03
CA LEU A 380 -16.79 -17.62 1.46
C LEU A 380 -16.70 -16.09 1.48
N PHE A 381 -15.67 -15.57 2.11
CA PHE A 381 -15.47 -14.14 2.26
C PHE A 381 -14.10 -13.70 1.74
N ILE A 382 -14.05 -12.54 1.11
CA ILE A 382 -12.81 -11.92 0.62
C ILE A 382 -12.62 -10.58 1.31
N VAL A 383 -11.44 -10.37 1.91
CA VAL A 383 -11.09 -9.15 2.63
C VAL A 383 -9.68 -8.68 2.26
N GLY A 384 -9.41 -7.41 2.47
CA GLY A 384 -8.10 -6.81 2.21
C GLY A 384 -8.20 -5.42 1.62
N GLU A 385 -7.09 -4.74 1.58
CA GLU A 385 -6.97 -3.38 1.08
C GLU A 385 -7.47 -3.26 -0.36
N ASN A 386 -7.15 -4.22 -1.23
CA ASN A 386 -7.57 -4.21 -2.64
C ASN A 386 -9.09 -4.09 -2.82
N TYR A 387 -9.88 -4.57 -1.86
CA TYR A 387 -11.34 -4.70 -1.91
C TYR A 387 -12.04 -3.70 -1.00
N SER A 388 -11.39 -2.59 -0.71
CA SER A 388 -11.87 -1.57 0.22
C SER A 388 -12.14 -0.24 -0.47
N LYS A 389 -12.77 0.67 0.27
CA LYS A 389 -12.92 2.08 -0.16
C LYS A 389 -11.68 2.93 0.12
N TYR A 390 -10.74 2.42 0.95
CA TYR A 390 -9.48 3.05 1.28
C TYR A 390 -8.32 2.22 0.71
N GLN A 391 -8.32 2.02 -0.61
CA GLN A 391 -7.23 1.34 -1.29
C GLN A 391 -5.90 2.07 -1.02
N GLY A 392 -4.81 1.32 -0.92
CA GLY A 392 -3.48 1.84 -0.57
C GLY A 392 -3.24 2.08 0.93
N TRP A 393 -4.22 1.80 1.81
CA TRP A 393 -4.13 2.06 3.24
C TRP A 393 -4.45 0.84 4.10
N MET A 394 -3.74 0.71 5.23
CA MET A 394 -4.04 -0.32 6.25
C MET A 394 -5.46 -0.17 6.80
N GLU A 395 -5.98 1.05 6.92
CA GLU A 395 -7.36 1.34 7.34
C GLU A 395 -8.37 0.60 6.48
N GLY A 396 -8.17 0.59 5.14
CA GLY A 396 -9.05 -0.14 4.23
C GLY A 396 -8.99 -1.65 4.41
N ALA A 397 -7.81 -2.16 4.73
CA ALA A 397 -7.63 -3.57 5.04
C ALA A 397 -8.48 -3.99 6.26
N ILE A 398 -8.43 -3.20 7.35
CA ILE A 398 -9.21 -3.44 8.57
C ILE A 398 -10.71 -3.25 8.31
N GLU A 399 -11.11 -2.14 7.65
CA GLU A 399 -12.52 -1.85 7.37
C GLU A 399 -13.21 -2.94 6.54
N SER A 400 -12.49 -3.57 5.62
CA SER A 400 -13.02 -4.67 4.82
C SER A 400 -13.44 -5.87 5.68
N VAL A 401 -12.74 -6.09 6.79
CA VAL A 401 -13.00 -7.18 7.74
C VAL A 401 -14.27 -6.93 8.55
N ASP A 402 -14.49 -5.72 9.03
CA ASP A 402 -15.67 -5.39 9.85
C ASP A 402 -16.99 -5.73 9.16
N LYS A 403 -17.02 -5.72 7.83
CA LYS A 403 -18.22 -6.07 7.05
C LYS A 403 -18.60 -7.55 7.13
N ILE A 404 -17.63 -8.42 7.38
CA ILE A 404 -17.82 -9.86 7.39
C ILE A 404 -17.90 -10.45 8.81
N ILE A 405 -17.33 -9.79 9.81
CA ILE A 405 -17.33 -10.30 11.21
C ILE A 405 -18.74 -10.67 11.69
N PRO A 406 -19.80 -9.85 11.52
CA PRO A 406 -21.15 -10.22 11.95
C PRO A 406 -21.69 -11.50 11.31
N LYS A 407 -21.14 -11.91 10.16
CA LYS A 407 -21.55 -13.15 9.47
C LYS A 407 -20.76 -14.37 9.96
N LEU A 408 -19.54 -14.16 10.46
CA LEU A 408 -18.67 -15.23 10.97
C LEU A 408 -18.96 -15.63 12.42
N ILE A 409 -19.49 -14.72 13.22
CA ILE A 409 -19.77 -14.96 14.65
C ILE A 409 -21.15 -15.55 14.90
N ARG A 410 -22.05 -15.51 13.90
CA ARG A 410 -23.35 -16.22 13.93
C ARG A 410 -23.13 -17.72 13.75
#